data_b58991e22c16bbcfb2f8aaaddd71dd3c
#
_entry.id   b58991e22c16bbcfb2f8aaaddd71dd3c
#
_cell.length_a   1.000
_cell.length_b   1.000
_cell.length_c   1.000
_cell.angle_alpha   90.00
_cell.angle_beta   90.00
_cell.angle_gamma   90.00
#
_symmetry.space_group_name_H-M   'P 1'
#
loop_
_entity.id
_entity.type
_entity.pdbx_description
1 polymer ?
#
loop_
_entity_poly.entity_id
_entity_poly.type
_entity_poly.pdbx_seq_one_letter_code
_entity_poly.pdbx_strand_id
1 'polypeptide(L)'
;MPWLFCVYQLVTNNVGRSRRIKYVLDEHTAPKVVIIMPCYNEEPEILLRTVDSFADCEYPPSCLHIFLSFDGEDENELYLRTIEKLGVPITLESLPRSIDIAYRGCRITVSRFPHGGKRSCQKQTFRLIDRVYQDYLRRHNDLFMLFIDSDCILDRHCIQNFMYEMELKPGSSRTMLAQTGIITSTTAKHKLITVLQDMEYVHGQLFERTVESGCGAVTCLPGALTMLRFSAFRKLAKFYFADKAEQCEDHFDYWKNHLGEDRFLTHLFMIVRVRISQR
;
A
#
# COMPACT_ATOMS: atom_id res chain seq x y z
N MET A 1 -16.89 28.51 14.25
CA MET A 1 -16.97 28.42 12.77
C MET A 1 -16.17 27.29 12.09
N PRO A 2 -15.30 26.47 12.76
CA PRO A 2 -14.56 25.40 12.07
C PRO A 2 -15.47 24.34 11.42
N TRP A 3 -16.60 24.02 12.02
CA TRP A 3 -17.56 23.04 11.49
C TRP A 3 -18.15 23.39 10.11
N LEU A 4 -18.39 24.66 9.83
CA LEU A 4 -18.89 25.09 8.51
C LEU A 4 -17.84 24.85 7.42
N PHE A 5 -16.56 25.04 7.73
CA PHE A 5 -15.46 24.73 6.83
C PHE A 5 -15.38 23.22 6.56
N CYS A 6 -15.49 22.38 7.59
CA CYS A 6 -15.53 20.93 7.46
C CYS A 6 -16.71 20.46 6.59
N VAL A 7 -17.91 20.97 6.84
CA VAL A 7 -19.11 20.66 6.03
C VAL A 7 -18.90 21.10 4.58
N TYR A 8 -18.38 22.30 4.35
CA TYR A 8 -18.06 22.79 3.01
C TYR A 8 -17.10 21.85 2.29
N GLN A 9 -16.00 21.43 2.94
CA GLN A 9 -15.03 20.51 2.37
C GLN A 9 -15.63 19.13 2.07
N LEU A 10 -16.45 18.58 2.96
CA LEU A 10 -17.15 17.31 2.73
C LEU A 10 -18.08 17.38 1.52
N VAL A 11 -18.83 18.48 1.38
CA VAL A 11 -19.74 18.69 0.25
C VAL A 11 -18.94 18.84 -1.06
N THR A 12 -17.92 19.68 -1.08
CA THR A 12 -17.11 19.93 -2.29
C THR A 12 -16.33 18.71 -2.75
N ASN A 13 -15.81 17.90 -1.81
CA ASN A 13 -15.14 16.65 -2.14
C ASN A 13 -16.09 15.57 -2.67
N ASN A 14 -17.36 15.58 -2.26
CA ASN A 14 -18.36 14.63 -2.74
C ASN A 14 -18.94 14.98 -4.12
N VAL A 15 -18.99 16.24 -4.48
CA VAL A 15 -19.60 16.69 -5.77
C VAL A 15 -18.90 16.11 -7.00
N GLY A 16 -17.63 15.73 -6.90
CA GLY A 16 -16.87 15.09 -7.99
C GLY A 16 -16.92 13.56 -8.05
N ARG A 17 -17.37 12.89 -6.97
CA ARG A 17 -17.22 11.45 -6.77
C ARG A 17 -18.02 10.58 -7.75
N SER A 18 -19.22 11.00 -8.13
CA SER A 18 -20.12 10.24 -9.02
C SER A 18 -19.66 10.21 -10.50
N ARG A 19 -18.67 11.01 -10.89
CA ARG A 19 -18.15 11.07 -12.26
C ARG A 19 -16.94 10.16 -12.54
N ARG A 20 -16.41 9.50 -11.51
CA ARG A 20 -15.09 8.85 -11.53
C ARG A 20 -15.05 7.46 -12.19
N ILE A 21 -16.15 6.77 -12.32
CA ILE A 21 -16.21 5.31 -12.57
C ILE A 21 -16.19 4.92 -14.05
N LYS A 22 -15.95 5.80 -15.00
CA LYS A 22 -16.12 5.48 -16.42
C LYS A 22 -14.86 5.24 -17.25
N TYR A 23 -13.67 5.26 -16.64
CA TYR A 23 -12.44 4.98 -17.38
C TYR A 23 -11.96 3.57 -17.09
N VAL A 24 -12.18 2.66 -18.03
CA VAL A 24 -11.52 1.35 -18.04
C VAL A 24 -10.11 1.56 -18.57
N LEU A 25 -9.10 1.23 -17.77
CA LEU A 25 -7.71 1.27 -18.16
C LEU A 25 -7.37 -0.03 -18.89
N ASP A 26 -6.84 0.09 -20.11
CA ASP A 26 -6.38 -1.03 -20.91
C ASP A 26 -4.94 -1.43 -20.56
N GLU A 27 -4.53 -2.64 -20.93
CA GLU A 27 -3.17 -3.16 -20.69
C GLU A 27 -2.04 -2.25 -21.24
N HIS A 28 -2.31 -1.50 -22.31
CA HIS A 28 -1.33 -0.62 -22.94
C HIS A 28 -1.26 0.78 -22.30
N THR A 29 -2.31 1.19 -21.60
CA THR A 29 -2.43 2.54 -21.02
C THR A 29 -2.37 2.55 -19.51
N ALA A 30 -2.58 1.40 -18.89
CA ALA A 30 -2.55 1.27 -17.43
C ALA A 30 -1.12 1.37 -16.89
N PRO A 31 -0.86 2.27 -15.92
CA PRO A 31 0.40 2.31 -15.20
C PRO A 31 0.72 0.98 -14.50
N LYS A 32 1.99 0.67 -14.31
CA LYS A 32 2.37 -0.52 -13.55
C LYS A 32 2.24 -0.29 -12.05
N VAL A 33 1.61 -1.24 -11.38
CA VAL A 33 1.40 -1.22 -9.93
C VAL A 33 2.07 -2.43 -9.30
N VAL A 34 2.97 -2.18 -8.35
CA VAL A 34 3.57 -3.20 -7.50
C VAL A 34 2.92 -3.14 -6.12
N ILE A 35 2.44 -4.27 -5.62
CA ILE A 35 1.82 -4.39 -4.30
C ILE A 35 2.84 -4.99 -3.36
N ILE A 36 3.09 -4.34 -2.23
CA ILE A 36 3.97 -4.82 -1.16
C ILE A 36 3.13 -5.24 0.02
N MET A 37 3.14 -6.53 0.31
CA MET A 37 2.41 -7.12 1.43
C MET A 37 3.38 -7.90 2.33
N PRO A 38 3.79 -7.31 3.46
CA PRO A 38 4.55 -8.03 4.49
C PRO A 38 3.65 -9.06 5.17
N CYS A 39 4.16 -10.29 5.35
CA CYS A 39 3.44 -11.40 5.98
C CYS A 39 4.29 -11.93 7.15
N TYR A 40 3.68 -12.18 8.30
CA TYR A 40 4.41 -12.69 9.47
C TYR A 40 3.72 -13.86 10.15
N ASN A 41 2.64 -13.61 10.84
CA ASN A 41 1.95 -14.62 11.69
C ASN A 41 0.42 -14.51 11.56
N GLU A 42 -0.06 -14.24 10.37
CA GLU A 42 -1.48 -14.14 10.07
C GLU A 42 -2.12 -15.52 9.97
N GLU A 43 -3.44 -15.54 10.12
CA GLU A 43 -4.22 -16.72 9.83
C GLU A 43 -4.20 -17.01 8.31
N PRO A 44 -3.86 -18.23 7.87
CA PRO A 44 -3.72 -18.56 6.45
C PRO A 44 -4.95 -18.23 5.59
N GLU A 45 -6.16 -18.40 6.13
CA GLU A 45 -7.38 -18.09 5.42
C GLU A 45 -7.57 -16.59 5.16
N ILE A 46 -7.14 -15.74 6.10
CA ILE A 46 -7.20 -14.28 5.95
C ILE A 46 -6.23 -13.85 4.87
N LEU A 47 -4.98 -14.30 4.95
CA LEU A 47 -3.96 -14.01 3.94
C LEU A 47 -4.38 -14.43 2.54
N LEU A 48 -4.92 -15.64 2.40
CA LEU A 48 -5.37 -16.15 1.10
C LEU A 48 -6.54 -15.34 0.53
N ARG A 49 -7.48 -14.90 1.37
CA ARG A 49 -8.55 -13.97 0.95
C ARG A 49 -8.02 -12.64 0.47
N THR A 50 -7.01 -12.10 1.16
CA THR A 50 -6.34 -10.86 0.75
C THR A 50 -5.69 -11.04 -0.62
N VAL A 51 -4.96 -12.13 -0.85
CA VAL A 51 -4.33 -12.45 -2.15
C VAL A 51 -5.38 -12.62 -3.25
N ASP A 52 -6.48 -13.33 -2.98
CA ASP A 52 -7.59 -13.48 -3.94
C ASP A 52 -8.20 -12.11 -4.31
N SER A 53 -8.32 -11.17 -3.35
CA SER A 53 -8.86 -9.84 -3.61
C SER A 53 -8.03 -9.03 -4.60
N PHE A 54 -6.72 -9.24 -4.67
CA PHE A 54 -5.86 -8.58 -5.68
C PHE A 54 -6.12 -9.12 -7.08
N ALA A 55 -6.30 -10.43 -7.20
CA ALA A 55 -6.62 -11.07 -8.48
C ALA A 55 -8.03 -10.72 -8.99
N ASP A 56 -8.94 -10.36 -8.07
CA ASP A 56 -10.32 -9.96 -8.38
C ASP A 56 -10.46 -8.46 -8.72
N CYS A 57 -9.37 -7.67 -8.62
CA CYS A 57 -9.41 -6.26 -8.97
C CYS A 57 -9.71 -6.03 -10.45
N GLU A 58 -10.53 -5.03 -10.73
CA GLU A 58 -10.78 -4.53 -12.09
C GLU A 58 -9.61 -3.66 -12.56
N TYR A 59 -8.46 -4.29 -12.73
CA TYR A 59 -7.25 -3.70 -13.25
C TYR A 59 -6.52 -4.71 -14.13
N PRO A 60 -5.84 -4.30 -15.23
CA PRO A 60 -5.16 -5.25 -16.11
C PRO A 60 -4.16 -6.12 -15.32
N PRO A 61 -4.32 -7.45 -15.31
CA PRO A 61 -3.46 -8.34 -14.53
C PRO A 61 -1.98 -8.27 -14.91
N SER A 62 -1.68 -8.00 -16.19
CA SER A 62 -0.32 -7.81 -16.70
C SER A 62 0.37 -6.54 -16.19
N CYS A 63 -0.41 -5.60 -15.62
CA CYS A 63 0.07 -4.37 -15.00
C CYS A 63 0.17 -4.47 -13.48
N LEU A 64 -0.23 -5.61 -12.89
CA LEU A 64 -0.12 -5.89 -11.45
C LEU A 64 1.03 -6.85 -11.16
N HIS A 65 1.85 -6.53 -10.16
CA HIS A 65 2.85 -7.42 -9.62
C HIS A 65 2.80 -7.41 -8.09
N ILE A 66 2.46 -8.54 -7.49
CA ILE A 66 2.26 -8.69 -6.06
C ILE A 66 3.54 -9.27 -5.45
N PHE A 67 4.04 -8.64 -4.40
CA PHE A 67 5.18 -9.11 -3.62
C PHE A 67 4.69 -9.53 -2.24
N LEU A 68 4.58 -10.85 -2.04
CA LEU A 68 4.31 -11.47 -0.74
C LEU A 68 5.65 -11.66 -0.04
N SER A 69 5.85 -10.96 1.05
CA SER A 69 7.15 -10.86 1.71
C SER A 69 7.04 -11.39 3.13
N PHE A 70 7.52 -12.62 3.34
CA PHE A 70 7.50 -13.29 4.64
C PHE A 70 8.65 -12.80 5.51
N ASP A 71 8.31 -12.36 6.73
CA ASP A 71 9.25 -11.91 7.74
C ASP A 71 9.76 -13.10 8.59
N GLY A 72 10.63 -13.89 7.99
CA GLY A 72 11.23 -15.12 8.51
C GLY A 72 11.81 -15.94 7.38
N GLU A 73 12.93 -16.64 7.61
CA GLU A 73 13.56 -17.51 6.60
C GLU A 73 12.97 -18.92 6.59
N ASP A 74 12.25 -19.30 7.64
CA ASP A 74 11.70 -20.63 7.83
C ASP A 74 10.50 -20.90 6.90
N GLU A 75 10.38 -22.15 6.46
CA GLU A 75 9.23 -22.65 5.70
C GLU A 75 8.09 -23.02 6.67
N ASN A 76 7.52 -22.00 7.31
CA ASN A 76 6.43 -22.19 8.27
C ASN A 76 5.11 -22.60 7.55
N GLU A 77 4.13 -23.04 8.34
CA GLU A 77 2.84 -23.50 7.81
C GLU A 77 2.12 -22.44 6.96
N LEU A 78 2.18 -21.17 7.38
CA LEU A 78 1.59 -20.06 6.62
C LEU A 78 2.21 -19.93 5.22
N TYR A 79 3.54 -19.99 5.14
CA TYR A 79 4.26 -19.93 3.87
C TYR A 79 3.90 -21.11 2.98
N LEU A 80 3.96 -22.34 3.52
CA LEU A 80 3.68 -23.55 2.75
C LEU A 80 2.24 -23.58 2.22
N ARG A 81 1.24 -23.24 3.02
CA ARG A 81 -0.15 -23.13 2.58
C ARG A 81 -0.33 -22.06 1.50
N THR A 82 0.39 -20.96 1.63
CA THR A 82 0.31 -19.87 0.63
C THR A 82 0.87 -20.31 -0.71
N ILE A 83 2.05 -20.92 -0.76
CA ILE A 83 2.66 -21.38 -2.02
C ILE A 83 1.87 -22.53 -2.66
N GLU A 84 1.32 -23.44 -1.86
CA GLU A 84 0.43 -24.53 -2.33
C GLU A 84 -0.81 -23.95 -3.02
N LYS A 85 -1.49 -22.99 -2.39
CA LYS A 85 -2.64 -22.28 -2.98
C LYS A 85 -2.28 -21.58 -4.29
N LEU A 86 -1.08 -21.06 -4.40
CA LEU A 86 -0.57 -20.40 -5.60
C LEU A 86 -0.15 -21.41 -6.70
N GLY A 87 -0.25 -22.72 -6.43
CA GLY A 87 0.02 -23.79 -7.40
C GLY A 87 1.46 -24.27 -7.44
N VAL A 88 2.28 -23.98 -6.43
CA VAL A 88 3.63 -24.52 -6.33
C VAL A 88 3.59 -25.88 -5.63
N PRO A 89 4.14 -26.96 -6.25
CA PRO A 89 4.20 -28.28 -5.62
C PRO A 89 5.12 -28.25 -4.38
N ILE A 90 4.62 -28.70 -3.23
CA ILE A 90 5.40 -28.79 -1.97
C ILE A 90 6.35 -30.00 -1.96
N THR A 91 6.49 -30.71 -3.06
CA THR A 91 7.33 -31.92 -3.16
C THR A 91 8.84 -31.66 -3.28
N LEU A 92 9.26 -30.40 -3.29
CA LEU A 92 10.66 -30.02 -3.33
C LEU A 92 11.30 -30.16 -1.93
N GLU A 93 12.48 -30.76 -1.84
CA GLU A 93 13.23 -30.90 -0.60
C GLU A 93 13.59 -29.54 0.04
N SER A 94 13.74 -28.50 -0.77
CA SER A 94 13.92 -27.13 -0.31
C SER A 94 13.37 -26.14 -1.34
N LEU A 95 12.76 -25.08 -0.87
CA LEU A 95 12.21 -24.03 -1.72
C LEU A 95 13.18 -22.85 -1.81
N PRO A 96 13.35 -22.24 -3.00
CA PRO A 96 14.19 -21.05 -3.14
C PRO A 96 13.64 -19.90 -2.27
N ARG A 97 14.53 -18.98 -1.86
CA ARG A 97 14.16 -17.81 -1.03
C ARG A 97 13.15 -16.87 -1.70
N SER A 98 13.11 -16.87 -3.03
CA SER A 98 12.19 -16.07 -3.82
C SER A 98 11.68 -16.87 -5.00
N ILE A 99 10.37 -16.91 -5.19
CA ILE A 99 9.68 -17.67 -6.24
C ILE A 99 8.76 -16.72 -6.98
N ASP A 100 8.86 -16.71 -8.32
CA ASP A 100 7.93 -15.99 -9.20
C ASP A 100 6.84 -16.95 -9.68
N ILE A 101 5.59 -16.58 -9.52
CA ILE A 101 4.41 -17.38 -9.82
C ILE A 101 3.42 -16.57 -10.64
N ALA A 102 2.74 -17.19 -11.58
CA ALA A 102 1.58 -16.62 -12.25
C ALA A 102 0.31 -17.16 -11.58
N TYR A 103 -0.48 -16.30 -10.97
CA TYR A 103 -1.73 -16.67 -10.32
C TYR A 103 -2.89 -15.84 -10.86
N ARG A 104 -3.89 -16.50 -11.47
CA ARG A 104 -5.07 -15.85 -12.07
C ARG A 104 -4.75 -14.69 -13.01
N GLY A 105 -3.63 -14.81 -13.75
CA GLY A 105 -3.15 -13.78 -14.68
C GLY A 105 -2.27 -12.70 -14.06
N CYS A 106 -2.20 -12.59 -12.74
CA CYS A 106 -1.31 -11.68 -12.04
C CYS A 106 0.06 -12.34 -11.78
N ARG A 107 1.11 -11.53 -11.81
CA ARG A 107 2.46 -11.96 -11.38
C ARG A 107 2.57 -11.82 -9.87
N ILE A 108 2.99 -12.87 -9.18
CA ILE A 108 3.23 -12.89 -7.75
C ILE A 108 4.66 -13.33 -7.48
N THR A 109 5.43 -12.52 -6.75
CA THR A 109 6.74 -12.90 -6.22
C THR A 109 6.58 -13.19 -4.72
N VAL A 110 6.78 -14.42 -4.32
CA VAL A 110 6.82 -14.83 -2.91
C VAL A 110 8.27 -14.86 -2.45
N SER A 111 8.59 -14.12 -1.39
CA SER A 111 9.96 -14.04 -0.87
C SER A 111 10.01 -14.22 0.64
N ARG A 112 11.06 -14.90 1.13
CA ARG A 112 11.37 -15.05 2.55
C ARG A 112 12.58 -14.20 2.90
N PHE A 113 12.47 -13.42 3.95
CA PHE A 113 13.54 -12.55 4.42
C PHE A 113 13.90 -12.88 5.88
N PRO A 114 15.14 -12.58 6.32
CA PRO A 114 15.50 -12.68 7.73
C PRO A 114 14.55 -11.84 8.59
N HIS A 115 14.12 -12.41 9.73
CA HIS A 115 13.22 -11.70 10.65
C HIS A 115 13.81 -10.37 11.09
N GLY A 116 13.01 -9.32 11.02
CA GLY A 116 13.44 -7.96 11.37
C GLY A 116 12.26 -6.97 11.42
N GLY A 117 11.03 -7.49 11.43
CA GLY A 117 9.79 -6.72 11.50
C GLY A 117 9.35 -6.13 10.15
N LYS A 118 8.14 -5.57 10.14
CA LYS A 118 7.44 -5.04 8.96
C LYS A 118 8.31 -4.11 8.11
N ARG A 119 9.00 -3.13 8.73
CA ARG A 119 9.84 -2.16 8.00
C ARG A 119 11.07 -2.81 7.36
N SER A 120 11.68 -3.79 8.03
CA SER A 120 12.82 -4.55 7.48
C SER A 120 12.37 -5.34 6.25
N CYS A 121 11.23 -6.00 6.35
CA CYS A 121 10.60 -6.74 5.28
C CYS A 121 10.27 -5.82 4.09
N GLN A 122 9.62 -4.69 4.33
CA GLN A 122 9.35 -3.66 3.31
C GLN A 122 10.63 -3.14 2.64
N LYS A 123 11.71 -2.92 3.41
CA LYS A 123 13.01 -2.48 2.91
C LYS A 123 13.62 -3.48 1.92
N GLN A 124 13.57 -4.76 2.27
CA GLN A 124 14.12 -5.81 1.42
C GLN A 124 13.29 -6.00 0.16
N THR A 125 11.97 -5.95 0.28
CA THR A 125 11.03 -5.98 -0.84
C THR A 125 11.23 -4.78 -1.78
N PHE A 126 11.38 -3.58 -1.22
CA PHE A 126 11.68 -2.38 -2.02
C PHE A 126 12.97 -2.54 -2.83
N ARG A 127 14.03 -3.08 -2.23
CA ARG A 127 15.30 -3.35 -2.94
C ARG A 127 15.13 -4.40 -4.05
N LEU A 128 14.29 -5.41 -3.82
CA LEU A 128 13.97 -6.41 -4.83
C LEU A 128 13.22 -5.78 -6.01
N ILE A 129 12.21 -4.96 -5.73
CA ILE A 129 11.46 -4.23 -6.76
C ILE A 129 12.37 -3.29 -7.54
N ASP A 130 13.22 -2.50 -6.87
CA ASP A 130 14.14 -1.57 -7.53
C ASP A 130 15.09 -2.30 -8.49
N ARG A 131 15.49 -3.52 -8.16
CA ARG A 131 16.30 -4.39 -9.03
C ARG A 131 15.50 -4.96 -10.18
N VAL A 132 14.32 -5.53 -9.92
CA VAL A 132 13.46 -6.17 -10.92
C VAL A 132 12.96 -5.17 -11.97
N TYR A 133 12.66 -3.95 -11.54
CA TYR A 133 12.14 -2.89 -12.40
C TYR A 133 13.19 -1.87 -12.85
N GLN A 134 14.49 -2.14 -12.66
CA GLN A 134 15.55 -1.19 -12.97
C GLN A 134 15.51 -0.73 -14.45
N ASP A 135 15.34 -1.64 -15.39
CA ASP A 135 15.30 -1.31 -16.82
C ASP A 135 14.01 -0.62 -17.23
N TYR A 136 12.89 -0.97 -16.58
CA TYR A 136 11.62 -0.27 -16.76
C TYR A 136 11.71 1.17 -16.27
N LEU A 137 12.26 1.39 -15.06
CA LEU A 137 12.40 2.72 -14.44
C LEU A 137 13.38 3.65 -15.17
N ARG A 138 14.26 3.13 -16.01
CA ARG A 138 15.11 3.95 -16.88
C ARG A 138 14.33 4.59 -18.03
N ARG A 139 13.22 3.97 -18.46
CA ARG A 139 12.43 4.40 -19.62
C ARG A 139 11.11 5.01 -19.24
N HIS A 140 10.55 4.63 -18.11
CA HIS A 140 9.21 4.98 -17.65
C HIS A 140 9.23 5.53 -16.22
N ASN A 141 8.32 6.45 -15.94
CA ASN A 141 8.16 7.05 -14.60
C ASN A 141 6.75 6.80 -14.02
N ASP A 142 6.07 5.79 -14.53
CA ASP A 142 4.68 5.43 -14.24
C ASP A 142 4.56 4.14 -13.42
N LEU A 143 5.57 3.83 -12.61
CA LEU A 143 5.51 2.76 -11.63
C LEU A 143 4.94 3.29 -10.32
N PHE A 144 3.91 2.60 -9.83
CA PHE A 144 3.27 2.88 -8.54
C PHE A 144 3.49 1.72 -7.57
N MET A 145 3.48 2.03 -6.28
CA MET A 145 3.69 1.08 -5.21
C MET A 145 2.55 1.19 -4.20
N LEU A 146 1.86 0.09 -3.95
CA LEU A 146 0.81 -0.03 -2.96
C LEU A 146 1.35 -0.74 -1.72
N PHE A 147 1.37 -0.06 -0.58
CA PHE A 147 1.50 -0.69 0.72
C PHE A 147 0.13 -1.16 1.18
N ILE A 148 0.05 -2.42 1.59
CA ILE A 148 -1.17 -3.02 2.13
C ILE A 148 -0.79 -4.04 3.21
N ASP A 149 -1.61 -4.13 4.25
CA ASP A 149 -1.46 -5.13 5.30
C ASP A 149 -2.05 -6.47 4.84
N SER A 150 -1.55 -7.56 5.40
CA SER A 150 -1.87 -8.94 5.04
C SER A 150 -3.29 -9.39 5.41
N ASP A 151 -3.99 -8.59 6.21
CA ASP A 151 -5.38 -8.79 6.64
C ASP A 151 -6.39 -7.87 5.96
N CYS A 152 -5.96 -7.10 4.95
CA CYS A 152 -6.79 -6.13 4.26
C CYS A 152 -7.35 -6.66 2.94
N ILE A 153 -8.66 -6.75 2.82
CA ILE A 153 -9.35 -7.13 1.57
C ILE A 153 -9.51 -5.89 0.70
N LEU A 154 -9.02 -5.96 -0.54
CA LEU A 154 -9.07 -4.84 -1.47
C LEU A 154 -10.42 -4.81 -2.21
N ASP A 155 -11.01 -3.62 -2.33
CA ASP A 155 -12.17 -3.41 -3.20
C ASP A 155 -11.78 -3.53 -4.68
N ARG A 156 -12.67 -4.09 -5.50
CA ARG A 156 -12.42 -4.37 -6.93
C ARG A 156 -11.98 -3.15 -7.73
N HIS A 157 -12.48 -1.96 -7.41
CA HIS A 157 -12.19 -0.72 -8.10
C HIS A 157 -11.08 0.10 -7.44
N CYS A 158 -10.50 -0.37 -6.35
CA CYS A 158 -9.58 0.39 -5.52
C CYS A 158 -8.36 0.87 -6.32
N ILE A 159 -7.67 -0.04 -7.02
CA ILE A 159 -6.46 0.29 -7.81
C ILE A 159 -6.81 1.24 -8.97
N GLN A 160 -7.90 0.99 -9.65
CA GLN A 160 -8.38 1.86 -10.74
C GLN A 160 -8.68 3.28 -10.25
N ASN A 161 -9.31 3.41 -9.07
CA ASN A 161 -9.58 4.70 -8.46
C ASN A 161 -8.30 5.45 -8.05
N PHE A 162 -7.30 4.74 -7.51
CA PHE A 162 -5.99 5.32 -7.23
C PHE A 162 -5.33 5.86 -8.50
N MET A 163 -5.31 5.08 -9.56
CA MET A 163 -4.69 5.49 -10.83
C MET A 163 -5.43 6.66 -11.47
N TYR A 164 -6.76 6.68 -11.39
CA TYR A 164 -7.52 7.83 -11.86
C TYR A 164 -7.12 9.12 -11.14
N GLU A 165 -7.07 9.11 -9.81
CA GLU A 165 -6.74 10.30 -9.01
C GLU A 165 -5.26 10.70 -9.13
N MET A 166 -4.34 9.73 -9.23
CA MET A 166 -2.90 10.00 -9.22
C MET A 166 -2.31 10.29 -10.60
N GLU A 167 -2.86 9.73 -11.67
CA GLU A 167 -2.28 9.82 -13.01
C GLU A 167 -3.21 10.45 -14.05
N LEU A 168 -4.47 10.02 -14.12
CA LEU A 168 -5.38 10.41 -15.20
C LEU A 168 -6.01 11.78 -14.98
N LYS A 169 -6.21 12.20 -13.75
CA LYS A 169 -6.78 13.49 -13.44
C LYS A 169 -5.82 14.61 -13.87
N PRO A 170 -6.28 15.62 -14.62
CA PRO A 170 -5.42 16.70 -15.12
C PRO A 170 -4.60 17.37 -14.01
N GLY A 171 -3.29 17.40 -14.18
CA GLY A 171 -2.34 17.98 -13.21
C GLY A 171 -1.91 17.07 -12.07
N SER A 172 -2.59 15.96 -11.82
CA SER A 172 -2.26 15.03 -10.73
C SER A 172 -0.93 14.30 -10.93
N SER A 173 -0.60 13.93 -12.16
CA SER A 173 0.66 13.24 -12.49
C SER A 173 1.91 14.01 -12.03
N ARG A 174 1.82 15.34 -11.91
CA ARG A 174 2.93 16.20 -11.45
C ARG A 174 2.87 16.51 -9.96
N THR A 175 1.68 16.48 -9.34
CA THR A 175 1.47 17.00 -7.98
C THR A 175 1.18 15.92 -6.95
N MET A 176 0.55 14.80 -7.37
CA MET A 176 0.16 13.72 -6.47
C MET A 176 1.28 12.70 -6.33
N LEU A 177 1.94 12.67 -5.18
CA LEU A 177 3.05 11.77 -4.89
C LEU A 177 2.62 10.53 -4.10
N ALA A 178 1.60 10.68 -3.26
CA ALA A 178 1.07 9.64 -2.40
C ALA A 178 -0.42 9.86 -2.17
N GLN A 179 -1.15 8.78 -1.97
CA GLN A 179 -2.59 8.81 -1.67
C GLN A 179 -2.96 7.63 -0.77
N THR A 180 -3.83 7.86 0.22
CA THR A 180 -4.44 6.80 1.01
C THR A 180 -5.85 6.49 0.54
N GLY A 181 -6.25 5.22 0.67
CA GLY A 181 -7.62 4.76 0.45
C GLY A 181 -8.49 4.92 1.71
N ILE A 182 -9.77 4.61 1.56
CA ILE A 182 -10.71 4.52 2.68
C ILE A 182 -10.65 3.10 3.22
N ILE A 183 -10.40 2.96 4.51
CA ILE A 183 -10.35 1.68 5.23
C ILE A 183 -11.60 1.58 6.09
N THR A 184 -12.26 0.44 6.05
CA THR A 184 -13.43 0.13 6.88
C THR A 184 -13.25 -1.21 7.56
N SER A 185 -13.81 -1.39 8.75
CA SER A 185 -13.79 -2.68 9.44
C SER A 185 -14.70 -3.69 8.75
N THR A 186 -14.22 -4.93 8.60
CA THR A 186 -15.00 -6.07 8.10
C THR A 186 -15.66 -6.87 9.23
N THR A 187 -15.47 -6.47 10.49
CA THR A 187 -15.99 -7.16 11.68
C THR A 187 -17.51 -7.18 11.72
N ALA A 188 -18.09 -8.31 12.13
CA ALA A 188 -19.53 -8.43 12.32
C ALA A 188 -20.07 -7.43 13.35
N LYS A 189 -21.01 -6.58 12.93
CA LYS A 189 -21.48 -5.40 13.69
C LYS A 189 -22.61 -5.76 14.67
N HIS A 190 -22.32 -6.64 15.63
CA HIS A 190 -23.34 -7.09 16.59
C HIS A 190 -23.09 -6.64 18.03
N LYS A 191 -21.94 -6.00 18.32
CA LYS A 191 -21.56 -5.57 19.65
C LYS A 191 -21.26 -4.07 19.68
N LEU A 192 -21.49 -3.40 20.81
CA LEU A 192 -21.18 -1.98 20.97
C LEU A 192 -19.74 -1.64 20.60
N ILE A 193 -18.79 -2.48 21.00
CA ILE A 193 -17.36 -2.26 20.70
C ILE A 193 -17.06 -2.24 19.19
N THR A 194 -17.69 -3.12 18.40
CA THR A 194 -17.49 -3.16 16.94
C THR A 194 -18.13 -1.95 16.25
N VAL A 195 -19.22 -1.42 16.78
CA VAL A 195 -19.83 -0.17 16.30
C VAL A 195 -18.94 1.02 16.62
N LEU A 196 -18.35 1.07 17.82
CA LEU A 196 -17.40 2.14 18.20
C LEU A 196 -16.14 2.11 17.34
N GLN A 197 -15.59 0.93 17.02
CA GLN A 197 -14.47 0.79 16.09
C GLN A 197 -14.83 1.31 14.69
N ASP A 198 -15.99 0.97 14.17
CA ASP A 198 -16.45 1.50 12.88
C ASP A 198 -16.58 3.03 12.91
N MET A 199 -17.12 3.59 13.99
CA MET A 199 -17.23 5.05 14.16
C MET A 199 -15.86 5.72 14.15
N GLU A 200 -14.85 5.13 14.79
CA GLU A 200 -13.47 5.62 14.77
C GLU A 200 -12.90 5.62 13.33
N TYR A 201 -13.06 4.50 12.59
CA TYR A 201 -12.65 4.43 11.19
C TYR A 201 -13.36 5.46 10.32
N VAL A 202 -14.68 5.57 10.45
CA VAL A 202 -15.47 6.56 9.69
C VAL A 202 -15.01 7.97 10.01
N HIS A 203 -14.82 8.31 11.29
CA HIS A 203 -14.37 9.64 11.71
C HIS A 203 -12.97 9.94 11.13
N GLY A 204 -11.99 9.07 11.36
CA GLY A 204 -10.62 9.30 10.91
C GLY A 204 -10.49 9.30 9.36
N GLN A 205 -11.18 8.41 8.66
CA GLN A 205 -11.02 8.25 7.22
C GLN A 205 -11.91 9.20 6.41
N LEU A 206 -13.21 9.28 6.74
CA LEU A 206 -14.16 10.06 5.94
C LEU A 206 -14.23 11.52 6.37
N PHE A 207 -13.99 11.83 7.64
CA PHE A 207 -14.04 13.20 8.13
C PHE A 207 -12.67 13.86 8.15
N GLU A 208 -11.77 13.41 9.02
CA GLU A 208 -10.47 14.10 9.22
C GLU A 208 -9.64 14.13 7.93
N ARG A 209 -9.36 12.97 7.32
CA ARG A 209 -8.52 12.90 6.12
C ARG A 209 -9.15 13.53 4.90
N THR A 210 -10.48 13.54 4.79
CA THR A 210 -11.17 14.25 3.72
C THR A 210 -10.98 15.76 3.84
N VAL A 211 -11.08 16.30 5.05
CA VAL A 211 -10.81 17.72 5.33
C VAL A 211 -9.35 18.07 5.06
N GLU A 212 -8.41 17.28 5.58
CA GLU A 212 -6.98 17.45 5.35
C GLU A 212 -6.62 17.40 3.86
N SER A 213 -7.17 16.45 3.12
CA SER A 213 -7.01 16.32 1.67
C SER A 213 -7.50 17.56 0.92
N GLY A 214 -8.59 18.18 1.39
CA GLY A 214 -9.08 19.46 0.86
C GLY A 214 -8.09 20.62 1.05
N CYS A 215 -7.23 20.53 2.09
CA CYS A 215 -6.12 21.47 2.32
C CYS A 215 -4.85 21.11 1.52
N GLY A 216 -4.87 20.02 0.74
CA GLY A 216 -3.80 19.62 -0.17
C GLY A 216 -2.76 18.65 0.39
N ALA A 217 -2.89 18.21 1.65
CA ALA A 217 -2.05 17.18 2.25
C ALA A 217 -2.80 16.48 3.39
N VAL A 218 -2.46 15.20 3.64
CA VAL A 218 -2.93 14.44 4.79
C VAL A 218 -1.82 14.32 5.83
N THR A 219 -2.17 14.17 7.11
CA THR A 219 -1.19 14.04 8.21
C THR A 219 -0.70 12.61 8.38
N CYS A 220 -1.42 11.61 7.83
CA CYS A 220 -1.09 10.21 7.96
C CYS A 220 -1.44 9.44 6.68
N LEU A 221 -0.47 8.67 6.18
CA LEU A 221 -0.60 7.69 5.11
C LEU A 221 -0.57 6.29 5.72
N PRO A 222 -1.71 5.67 6.08
CA PRO A 222 -1.72 4.41 6.79
C PRO A 222 -1.09 3.29 5.96
N GLY A 223 -0.21 2.51 6.60
CA GLY A 223 0.44 1.36 5.99
C GLY A 223 -0.51 0.29 5.50
N ALA A 224 -1.74 0.27 6.04
CA ALA A 224 -2.79 -0.66 5.66
C ALA A 224 -3.34 -0.46 4.24
N LEU A 225 -3.33 0.78 3.70
CA LEU A 225 -3.74 1.05 2.33
C LEU A 225 -3.20 2.39 1.85
N THR A 226 -2.00 2.39 1.28
CA THR A 226 -1.37 3.62 0.76
C THR A 226 -0.71 3.37 -0.59
N MET A 227 -1.11 4.15 -1.59
CA MET A 227 -0.52 4.17 -2.92
C MET A 227 0.52 5.27 -3.01
N LEU A 228 1.72 4.93 -3.49
CA LEU A 228 2.86 5.82 -3.62
C LEU A 228 3.38 5.82 -5.06
N ARG A 229 3.81 6.98 -5.54
CA ARG A 229 4.61 7.05 -6.78
C ARG A 229 6.02 6.54 -6.50
N PHE A 230 6.43 5.46 -7.15
CA PHE A 230 7.70 4.78 -6.89
C PHE A 230 8.92 5.72 -7.00
N SER A 231 8.96 6.54 -8.03
CA SER A 231 10.06 7.49 -8.24
C SER A 231 10.18 8.54 -7.13
N ALA A 232 9.08 8.94 -6.51
CA ALA A 232 9.08 9.83 -5.35
C ALA A 232 9.56 9.09 -4.10
N PHE A 233 9.02 7.91 -3.82
CA PHE A 233 9.44 7.09 -2.69
C PHE A 233 10.92 6.69 -2.77
N ARG A 234 11.44 6.37 -3.95
CA ARG A 234 12.85 6.03 -4.16
C ARG A 234 13.81 7.12 -3.64
N LYS A 235 13.42 8.40 -3.73
CA LYS A 235 14.22 9.51 -3.19
C LYS A 235 14.19 9.57 -1.66
N LEU A 236 13.10 9.08 -1.06
CA LEU A 236 12.86 9.08 0.38
C LEU A 236 13.32 7.80 1.07
N ALA A 237 13.41 6.70 0.33
CA ALA A 237 13.64 5.35 0.86
C ALA A 237 14.86 5.27 1.76
N LYS A 238 15.93 5.99 1.43
CA LYS A 238 17.13 6.03 2.27
C LYS A 238 16.89 6.64 3.65
N PHE A 239 15.98 7.62 3.76
CA PHE A 239 15.63 8.23 5.03
C PHE A 239 14.58 7.40 5.79
N TYR A 240 13.59 6.89 5.06
CA TYR A 240 12.54 6.04 5.65
C TYR A 240 13.11 4.75 6.24
N PHE A 241 14.11 4.16 5.60
CA PHE A 241 14.74 2.91 6.03
C PHE A 241 16.09 3.11 6.74
N ALA A 242 16.49 4.33 7.11
CA ALA A 242 17.79 4.64 7.70
C ALA A 242 17.95 4.02 9.09
N ASP A 243 16.89 4.16 9.91
CA ASP A 243 16.94 3.75 11.30
C ASP A 243 16.52 2.28 11.43
N LYS A 244 17.21 1.54 12.25
CA LYS A 244 16.80 0.21 12.69
C LYS A 244 15.95 0.37 13.94
N ALA A 245 14.80 -0.28 13.99
CA ALA A 245 13.94 -0.28 15.18
C ALA A 245 14.66 -0.75 16.45
N GLU A 246 15.65 -1.65 16.28
CA GLU A 246 16.51 -2.19 17.34
C GLU A 246 17.56 -1.19 17.90
N GLN A 247 17.77 -0.05 17.22
CA GLN A 247 18.76 0.96 17.58
C GLN A 247 18.11 2.24 18.09
N CYS A 248 16.91 2.14 18.66
CA CYS A 248 16.24 3.29 19.26
C CYS A 248 16.98 3.70 20.52
N GLU A 249 17.57 4.89 20.51
CA GLU A 249 18.31 5.45 21.64
C GLU A 249 17.40 6.18 22.63
N ASP A 250 16.23 6.66 22.16
CA ASP A 250 15.26 7.36 22.97
C ASP A 250 13.79 6.97 22.66
N HIS A 251 12.85 7.48 23.48
CA HIS A 251 11.42 7.23 23.29
C HIS A 251 10.89 7.81 21.98
N PHE A 252 11.49 8.88 21.47
CA PHE A 252 11.07 9.51 20.22
C PHE A 252 11.40 8.63 19.01
N ASP A 253 12.60 8.04 19.00
CA ASP A 253 13.02 7.08 17.98
C ASP A 253 12.17 5.81 18.02
N TYR A 254 11.81 5.33 19.23
CA TYR A 254 10.89 4.21 19.38
C TYR A 254 9.52 4.52 18.77
N TRP A 255 8.93 5.65 19.09
CA TRP A 255 7.63 6.04 18.56
C TRP A 255 7.66 6.24 17.05
N LYS A 256 8.68 6.88 16.52
CA LYS A 256 8.88 7.07 15.08
C LYS A 256 8.95 5.74 14.33
N ASN A 257 9.61 4.73 14.90
CA ASN A 257 9.88 3.48 14.22
C ASN A 257 8.79 2.42 14.42
N HIS A 258 8.07 2.43 15.54
CA HIS A 258 7.09 1.40 15.89
C HIS A 258 5.63 1.88 15.87
N LEU A 259 5.36 3.09 16.32
CA LEU A 259 3.99 3.60 16.47
C LEU A 259 3.62 4.70 15.48
N GLY A 260 4.60 5.38 14.92
CA GLY A 260 4.41 6.55 14.06
C GLY A 260 5.01 6.42 12.67
N GLU A 261 5.31 5.21 12.21
CA GLU A 261 5.94 4.97 10.91
C GLU A 261 5.16 5.58 9.74
N ASP A 262 3.84 5.53 9.79
CA ASP A 262 2.94 6.08 8.78
C ASP A 262 2.98 7.61 8.74
N ARG A 263 3.01 8.24 9.91
CA ARG A 263 3.16 9.70 10.04
C ARG A 263 4.55 10.15 9.65
N PHE A 264 5.58 9.36 9.99
CA PHE A 264 6.95 9.64 9.57
C PHE A 264 7.09 9.55 8.04
N LEU A 265 6.50 8.54 7.41
CA LEU A 265 6.44 8.43 5.94
C LEU A 265 5.78 9.67 5.33
N THR A 266 4.65 10.09 5.88
CA THR A 266 3.92 11.27 5.42
C THR A 266 4.76 12.54 5.54
N HIS A 267 5.42 12.73 6.68
CA HIS A 267 6.32 13.85 6.91
C HIS A 267 7.46 13.92 5.88
N LEU A 268 8.07 12.78 5.56
CA LEU A 268 9.09 12.71 4.51
C LEU A 268 8.56 13.17 3.14
N PHE A 269 7.35 12.76 2.77
CA PHE A 269 6.71 13.22 1.53
C PHE A 269 6.43 14.72 1.53
N MET A 270 6.01 15.30 2.65
CA MET A 270 5.82 16.74 2.78
C MET A 270 7.11 17.52 2.59
N ILE A 271 8.22 17.07 3.19
CA ILE A 271 9.54 17.72 3.03
C ILE A 271 9.98 17.71 1.57
N VAL A 272 9.82 16.61 0.86
CA VAL A 272 10.22 16.51 -0.55
C VAL A 272 9.34 17.38 -1.43
N ARG A 273 8.03 17.44 -1.17
CA ARG A 273 7.11 18.32 -1.91
C ARG A 273 7.52 19.79 -1.82
N VAL A 274 7.86 20.26 -0.63
CA VAL A 274 8.33 21.65 -0.43
C VAL A 274 9.59 21.92 -1.23
N ARG A 275 10.54 20.99 -1.26
CA ARG A 275 11.79 21.14 -2.05
C ARG A 275 11.58 21.10 -3.57
N ILE A 276 10.58 20.35 -4.05
CA ILE A 276 10.25 20.28 -5.48
C ILE A 276 9.51 21.53 -5.95
N SER A 277 8.69 22.14 -5.08
CA SER A 277 7.96 23.36 -5.42
C SER A 277 8.84 24.63 -5.41
N GLN A 278 10.04 24.55 -4.83
CA GLN A 278 11.03 25.66 -4.78
C GLN A 278 12.05 25.64 -5.94
N ARG A 279 11.96 24.69 -6.86
CA ARG A 279 12.74 24.62 -8.09
C ARG A 279 11.83 24.83 -9.31
#